data_aa21882fa820e937fd8a009966c8e944
#
_entry.id   aa21882fa820e937fd8a009966c8e944
#
_cell.length_a   1.000
_cell.length_b   1.000
_cell.length_c   1.000
_cell.angle_alpha   90.00
_cell.angle_beta   90.00
_cell.angle_gamma   90.00
#
_symmetry.space_group_name_H-M   'P 1'
#
loop_
_entity.id
_entity.type
_entity.pdbx_description
1 polymer ?
#
loop_
_entity_poly.entity_id
_entity_poly.type
_entity_poly.pdbx_seq_one_letter_code
_entity_poly.pdbx_strand_id
1 'polypeptide(L)'
;GIYQVRGFDMANATFIRTNNGWIIFDVLMCKENMQAAKALMENRFGPLDVKAVLYSHSHVDHFGGAEGAIDRNDVADPSLSIDKQFASGKTVILAPEGFLKHAISENVYAGIAMARRAQYQYGTVLEKGEKGALSIGIGMGQSTGTVTLIAPTYEIGEDVPKLTIDGLEVEFQLTPGTEAPAEMNAYFPKYRALWMAENCTGTLHNLYTLRGAEVRDANDWAKYIIEADQRFCSKTDVVFQSHNWPHWGEEIHEYLLNTAAIYKFIHDQTLHYMNMGYTSNEIAAMISLPDALEKVWYTRQYYGTLPHNAKAIYQKYLGWYDANPV
;
A
#
# COMPACT_ATOMS: atom_id res chain seq x y z
N GLY A 1 -16.48 9.72 10.78
CA GLY A 1 -15.50 9.10 11.68
C GLY A 1 -14.19 8.73 11.01
N ILE A 2 -14.13 8.64 9.67
CA ILE A 2 -12.91 8.41 8.89
C ILE A 2 -12.63 9.65 8.05
N TYR A 3 -11.40 10.14 8.11
CA TYR A 3 -10.94 11.35 7.43
C TYR A 3 -9.62 11.04 6.72
N GLN A 4 -9.56 11.26 5.42
CA GLN A 4 -8.38 11.02 4.62
C GLN A 4 -7.78 12.33 4.15
N VAL A 5 -6.53 12.61 4.50
CA VAL A 5 -5.74 13.74 4.02
C VAL A 5 -4.99 13.29 2.77
N ARG A 6 -5.26 13.97 1.65
CA ARG A 6 -4.72 13.65 0.32
C ARG A 6 -4.01 14.83 -0.31
N GLY A 7 -3.03 14.57 -1.17
CA GLY A 7 -2.32 15.59 -1.92
C GLY A 7 -1.19 16.29 -1.15
N PHE A 8 -0.89 15.84 0.06
CA PHE A 8 0.29 16.28 0.83
C PHE A 8 1.53 15.49 0.44
N ASP A 9 1.33 14.29 -0.09
CA ASP A 9 2.36 13.36 -0.55
C ASP A 9 1.82 12.49 -1.69
N MET A 10 2.59 11.50 -2.13
CA MET A 10 2.11 10.45 -3.03
C MET A 10 1.08 9.57 -2.35
N ALA A 11 1.31 9.20 -1.08
CA ALA A 11 0.38 8.44 -0.27
C ALA A 11 -0.64 9.34 0.47
N ASN A 12 -1.68 8.71 1.00
CA ASN A 12 -2.71 9.33 1.83
C ASN A 12 -2.46 9.02 3.31
N ALA A 13 -2.70 9.98 4.19
CA ALA A 13 -2.80 9.73 5.64
C ALA A 13 -4.27 9.64 6.06
N THR A 14 -4.65 8.57 6.75
CA THR A 14 -6.04 8.36 7.16
C THR A 14 -6.17 8.43 8.68
N PHE A 15 -7.09 9.27 9.15
CA PHE A 15 -7.40 9.47 10.57
C PHE A 15 -8.76 8.87 10.87
N ILE A 16 -8.80 7.94 11.83
CA ILE A 16 -10.00 7.19 12.18
C ILE A 16 -10.35 7.46 13.63
N ARG A 17 -11.58 7.91 13.89
CA ARG A 17 -12.03 8.27 15.22
C ARG A 17 -12.37 7.02 16.02
N THR A 18 -11.79 6.92 17.20
CA THR A 18 -12.11 5.91 18.21
C THR A 18 -13.10 6.47 19.27
N ASN A 19 -13.28 5.83 20.40
CA ASN A 19 -14.16 6.35 21.43
C ASN A 19 -13.62 7.63 22.08
N ASN A 20 -12.32 7.68 22.38
CA ASN A 20 -11.71 8.80 23.10
C ASN A 20 -10.55 9.46 22.33
N GLY A 21 -10.14 8.92 21.17
CA GLY A 21 -8.99 9.41 20.44
C GLY A 21 -9.03 9.08 18.95
N TRP A 22 -7.86 8.79 18.40
CA TRP A 22 -7.67 8.58 16.97
C TRP A 22 -6.71 7.42 16.68
N ILE A 23 -6.98 6.71 15.59
CA ILE A 23 -6.03 5.86 14.90
C ILE A 23 -5.54 6.65 13.69
N ILE A 24 -4.23 6.61 13.41
CA ILE A 24 -3.65 7.09 12.16
C ILE A 24 -3.24 5.88 11.34
N PHE A 25 -3.79 5.74 10.15
CA PHE A 25 -3.43 4.67 9.22
C PHE A 25 -2.57 5.27 8.10
N ASP A 26 -1.32 4.82 8.02
CA ASP A 26 -0.20 5.36 7.25
C ASP A 26 0.16 6.82 7.60
N VAL A 27 1.44 7.13 7.54
CA VAL A 27 1.97 8.40 8.06
C VAL A 27 2.80 9.16 7.03
N LEU A 28 2.56 8.92 5.74
CA LEU A 28 3.24 9.59 4.63
C LEU A 28 4.75 9.30 4.59
N MET A 29 5.45 9.88 3.63
CA MET A 29 6.85 9.62 3.35
C MET A 29 7.81 10.38 4.25
N CYS A 30 7.43 11.57 4.76
CA CYS A 30 8.32 12.39 5.56
C CYS A 30 7.61 13.10 6.73
N LYS A 31 8.42 13.39 7.75
CA LYS A 31 7.98 14.03 9.00
C LYS A 31 7.21 15.33 8.76
N GLU A 32 7.73 16.20 7.91
CA GLU A 32 7.19 17.53 7.67
C GLU A 32 5.80 17.47 7.03
N ASN A 33 5.61 16.59 6.07
CA ASN A 33 4.30 16.42 5.43
C ASN A 33 3.29 15.79 6.39
N MET A 34 3.71 14.83 7.20
CA MET A 34 2.84 14.24 8.22
C MET A 34 2.46 15.26 9.31
N GLN A 35 3.39 16.11 9.73
CA GLN A 35 3.09 17.22 10.65
C GLN A 35 2.05 18.17 10.06
N ALA A 36 2.18 18.52 8.77
CA ALA A 36 1.21 19.37 8.09
C ALA A 36 -0.19 18.71 7.98
N ALA A 37 -0.23 17.40 7.66
CA ALA A 37 -1.48 16.64 7.62
C ALA A 37 -2.13 16.55 9.01
N LYS A 38 -1.36 16.30 10.06
CA LYS A 38 -1.84 16.29 11.45
C LYS A 38 -2.35 17.66 11.87
N ALA A 39 -1.61 18.73 11.57
CA ALA A 39 -2.03 20.10 11.89
C ALA A 39 -3.35 20.48 11.19
N LEU A 40 -3.59 20.02 9.96
CA LEU A 40 -4.87 20.21 9.26
C LEU A 40 -6.03 19.56 10.06
N MET A 41 -5.80 18.37 10.58
CA MET A 41 -6.79 17.68 11.41
C MET A 41 -6.98 18.35 12.77
N GLU A 42 -5.89 18.77 13.41
CA GLU A 42 -5.94 19.47 14.71
C GLU A 42 -6.62 20.84 14.62
N ASN A 43 -6.48 21.55 13.52
CA ASN A 43 -7.20 22.81 13.26
C ASN A 43 -8.72 22.60 13.23
N ARG A 44 -9.18 21.42 12.84
CA ARG A 44 -10.61 21.10 12.76
C ARG A 44 -11.17 20.49 14.04
N PHE A 45 -10.39 19.64 14.70
CA PHE A 45 -10.89 18.77 15.78
C PHE A 45 -10.25 19.04 17.14
N GLY A 46 -9.31 19.98 17.22
CA GLY A 46 -8.45 20.19 18.39
C GLY A 46 -7.31 19.17 18.45
N PRO A 47 -6.50 19.18 19.52
CA PRO A 47 -5.38 18.27 19.70
C PRO A 47 -5.81 16.81 19.54
N LEU A 48 -5.04 16.05 18.77
CA LEU A 48 -5.33 14.64 18.51
C LEU A 48 -4.66 13.74 19.55
N ASP A 49 -5.47 13.03 20.34
CA ASP A 49 -4.99 11.96 21.22
C ASP A 49 -4.87 10.67 20.36
N VAL A 50 -3.64 10.36 19.92
CA VAL A 50 -3.36 9.24 19.02
C VAL A 50 -3.21 7.94 19.83
N LYS A 51 -4.18 7.05 19.73
CA LYS A 51 -4.22 5.76 20.43
C LYS A 51 -3.38 4.69 19.74
N ALA A 52 -3.38 4.71 18.40
CA ALA A 52 -2.55 3.81 17.60
C ALA A 52 -2.12 4.45 16.28
N VAL A 53 -0.98 4.00 15.77
CA VAL A 53 -0.54 4.19 14.40
C VAL A 53 -0.49 2.81 13.74
N LEU A 54 -1.06 2.68 12.55
CA LEU A 54 -1.02 1.46 11.75
C LEU A 54 -0.23 1.73 10.47
N TYR A 55 0.77 0.90 10.22
CA TYR A 55 1.44 0.85 8.92
C TYR A 55 0.81 -0.24 8.08
N SER A 56 0.31 0.11 6.90
CA SER A 56 -0.31 -0.86 5.98
C SER A 56 0.70 -1.87 5.45
N HIS A 57 1.90 -1.40 5.12
CA HIS A 57 2.98 -2.22 4.57
C HIS A 57 4.36 -1.54 4.71
N SER A 58 5.40 -2.21 4.20
CA SER A 58 6.81 -1.90 4.49
C SER A 58 7.45 -0.84 3.58
N HIS A 59 6.70 -0.11 2.75
CA HIS A 59 7.24 0.96 1.92
C HIS A 59 7.30 2.30 2.66
N VAL A 60 8.30 3.10 2.29
CA VAL A 60 8.67 4.31 3.03
C VAL A 60 7.60 5.41 3.03
N ASP A 61 6.80 5.50 1.99
CA ASP A 61 5.71 6.48 1.88
C ASP A 61 4.50 6.18 2.77
N HIS A 62 4.53 5.06 3.51
CA HIS A 62 3.52 4.69 4.50
C HIS A 62 4.00 4.78 5.95
N PHE A 63 5.32 4.78 6.17
CA PHE A 63 5.89 4.88 7.52
C PHE A 63 6.88 6.04 7.74
N GLY A 64 7.38 6.65 6.66
CA GLY A 64 8.51 7.60 6.74
C GLY A 64 8.23 8.87 7.53
N GLY A 65 6.97 9.25 7.69
CA GLY A 65 6.55 10.40 8.48
C GLY A 65 6.23 10.10 9.96
N ALA A 66 6.61 8.95 10.49
CA ALA A 66 6.22 8.48 11.83
C ALA A 66 6.43 9.53 12.95
N GLU A 67 7.57 10.22 12.98
CA GLU A 67 7.83 11.28 13.98
C GLU A 67 7.04 12.58 13.70
N GLY A 68 6.37 12.69 12.59
CA GLY A 68 5.39 13.75 12.33
C GLY A 68 4.02 13.45 12.93
N ALA A 69 3.70 12.15 13.06
CA ALA A 69 2.45 11.69 13.64
C ALA A 69 2.49 11.70 15.18
N ILE A 70 3.57 11.18 15.77
CA ILE A 70 3.72 10.97 17.23
C ILE A 70 5.16 11.26 17.69
N ASP A 71 5.34 11.53 18.99
CA ASP A 71 6.65 11.59 19.62
C ASP A 71 7.12 10.18 20.00
N ARG A 72 8.41 9.86 19.80
CA ARG A 72 9.00 8.58 20.22
C ARG A 72 8.83 8.28 21.71
N ASN A 73 8.81 9.30 22.55
CA ASN A 73 8.63 9.15 23.99
C ASN A 73 7.20 8.76 24.38
N ASP A 74 6.25 8.90 23.46
CA ASP A 74 4.84 8.55 23.69
C ASP A 74 4.47 7.17 23.13
N VAL A 75 5.45 6.40 22.64
CA VAL A 75 5.26 5.05 22.12
C VAL A 75 5.19 4.02 23.26
N ALA A 76 4.30 3.05 23.13
CA ALA A 76 4.17 1.96 24.08
C ALA A 76 5.41 1.06 24.10
N ASP A 77 5.67 0.43 25.25
CA ASP A 77 6.77 -0.53 25.41
C ASP A 77 6.47 -1.85 24.68
N PRO A 78 7.26 -2.22 23.64
CA PRO A 78 7.02 -3.45 22.88
C PRO A 78 7.23 -4.75 23.70
N SER A 79 7.87 -4.68 24.87
CA SER A 79 8.01 -5.86 25.75
C SER A 79 6.72 -6.25 26.46
N LEU A 80 5.72 -5.37 26.47
CA LEU A 80 4.41 -5.64 27.09
C LEU A 80 3.48 -6.38 26.13
N SER A 81 2.57 -7.17 26.71
CA SER A 81 1.46 -7.73 25.92
C SER A 81 0.59 -6.63 25.31
N ILE A 82 -0.07 -6.91 24.19
CA ILE A 82 -0.87 -5.91 23.47
C ILE A 82 -1.92 -5.22 24.36
N ASP A 83 -2.58 -5.97 25.25
CA ASP A 83 -3.55 -5.43 26.21
C ASP A 83 -2.90 -4.44 27.19
N LYS A 84 -1.68 -4.74 27.65
CA LYS A 84 -0.94 -3.84 28.54
C LYS A 84 -0.43 -2.61 27.79
N GLN A 85 -0.06 -2.74 26.52
CA GLN A 85 0.30 -1.61 25.68
C GLN A 85 -0.90 -0.65 25.56
N PHE A 86 -2.09 -1.13 25.22
CA PHE A 86 -3.30 -0.29 25.16
C PHE A 86 -3.67 0.33 26.53
N ALA A 87 -3.47 -0.40 27.61
CA ALA A 87 -3.75 0.10 28.95
C ALA A 87 -2.71 1.12 29.46
N SER A 88 -1.54 1.23 28.83
CA SER A 88 -0.47 2.13 29.26
C SER A 88 -0.77 3.62 29.02
N GLY A 89 -1.76 3.94 28.18
CA GLY A 89 -2.07 5.30 27.74
C GLY A 89 -1.07 5.85 26.71
N LYS A 90 -0.13 5.03 26.23
CA LYS A 90 0.83 5.36 25.17
C LYS A 90 0.30 4.93 23.80
N THR A 91 0.86 5.49 22.74
CA THR A 91 0.50 5.12 21.37
C THR A 91 1.09 3.76 21.01
N VAL A 92 0.24 2.85 20.55
CA VAL A 92 0.63 1.53 20.03
C VAL A 92 0.90 1.64 18.53
N ILE A 93 1.99 1.04 18.06
CA ILE A 93 2.31 1.00 16.63
C ILE A 93 2.10 -0.43 16.14
N LEU A 94 1.18 -0.58 15.20
CA LEU A 94 0.80 -1.86 14.60
C LEU A 94 1.29 -1.94 13.16
N ALA A 95 1.78 -3.09 12.74
CA ALA A 95 2.17 -3.36 11.36
C ALA A 95 1.97 -4.84 11.04
N PRO A 96 1.90 -5.25 9.75
CA PRO A 96 1.86 -6.65 9.38
C PRO A 96 3.14 -7.38 9.77
N GLU A 97 3.05 -8.67 10.06
CA GLU A 97 4.19 -9.52 10.39
C GLU A 97 5.31 -9.41 9.34
N GLY A 98 6.56 -9.29 9.80
CA GLY A 98 7.74 -9.12 8.96
C GLY A 98 7.99 -7.68 8.48
N PHE A 99 7.17 -6.72 8.86
CA PHE A 99 7.28 -5.33 8.42
C PHE A 99 8.70 -4.77 8.58
N LEU A 100 9.28 -4.86 9.78
CA LEU A 100 10.59 -4.23 10.05
C LEU A 100 11.70 -4.83 9.19
N LYS A 101 11.69 -6.15 8.99
CA LYS A 101 12.66 -6.85 8.14
C LYS A 101 12.63 -6.31 6.72
N HIS A 102 11.45 -6.16 6.13
CA HIS A 102 11.28 -5.73 4.75
C HIS A 102 11.52 -4.23 4.58
N ALA A 103 11.09 -3.40 5.53
CA ALA A 103 11.41 -1.98 5.56
C ALA A 103 12.92 -1.72 5.58
N ILE A 104 13.69 -2.48 6.39
CA ILE A 104 15.15 -2.38 6.43
C ILE A 104 15.78 -2.92 5.12
N SER A 105 15.31 -4.04 4.60
CA SER A 105 15.84 -4.62 3.36
C SER A 105 15.79 -3.62 2.20
N GLU A 106 14.68 -2.98 1.98
CA GLU A 106 14.52 -2.03 0.88
C GLU A 106 15.21 -0.68 1.12
N ASN A 107 15.09 -0.13 2.33
CA ASN A 107 15.52 1.24 2.56
C ASN A 107 16.96 1.35 3.09
N VAL A 108 17.56 0.26 3.58
CA VAL A 108 18.94 0.24 4.10
C VAL A 108 19.86 -0.57 3.21
N TYR A 109 19.58 -1.87 3.00
CA TYR A 109 20.51 -2.73 2.26
C TYR A 109 20.67 -2.32 0.80
N ALA A 110 19.57 -2.09 0.08
CA ALA A 110 19.57 -1.65 -1.30
C ALA A 110 19.25 -0.15 -1.47
N GLY A 111 19.06 0.58 -0.38
CA GLY A 111 18.47 1.91 -0.33
C GLY A 111 19.14 2.94 -1.26
N ILE A 112 20.48 2.98 -1.30
CA ILE A 112 21.21 3.93 -2.18
C ILE A 112 20.95 3.63 -3.65
N ALA A 113 20.96 2.36 -4.05
CA ALA A 113 20.70 1.96 -5.42
C ALA A 113 19.25 2.25 -5.81
N MET A 114 18.31 1.90 -4.93
CA MET A 114 16.88 2.16 -5.13
C MET A 114 16.57 3.65 -5.20
N ALA A 115 17.13 4.47 -4.32
CA ALA A 115 16.95 5.93 -4.34
C ALA A 115 17.44 6.58 -5.66
N ARG A 116 18.57 6.14 -6.20
CA ARG A 116 19.06 6.61 -7.50
C ARG A 116 18.12 6.22 -8.65
N ARG A 117 17.61 5.00 -8.64
CA ARG A 117 16.67 4.51 -9.66
C ARG A 117 15.29 5.13 -9.52
N ALA A 118 14.85 5.45 -8.30
CA ALA A 118 13.59 6.14 -8.03
C ALA A 118 13.51 7.50 -8.72
N GLN A 119 14.62 8.20 -8.93
CA GLN A 119 14.65 9.46 -9.68
C GLN A 119 14.13 9.29 -11.11
N TYR A 120 14.43 8.17 -11.75
CA TYR A 120 13.92 7.84 -13.08
C TYR A 120 12.46 7.40 -13.03
N GLN A 121 12.08 6.61 -12.02
CA GLN A 121 10.71 6.11 -11.88
C GLN A 121 9.72 7.25 -11.63
N TYR A 122 10.05 8.19 -10.76
CA TYR A 122 9.16 9.26 -10.33
C TYR A 122 9.40 10.60 -11.04
N GLY A 123 10.42 10.66 -11.89
CA GLY A 123 10.75 11.91 -12.62
C GLY A 123 11.08 13.08 -11.69
N THR A 124 11.72 12.83 -10.55
CA THR A 124 11.94 13.83 -9.50
C THR A 124 12.83 14.99 -9.93
N VAL A 125 13.61 14.82 -11.00
CA VAL A 125 14.46 15.85 -11.59
C VAL A 125 13.76 16.69 -12.66
N LEU A 126 12.52 16.33 -13.02
CA LEU A 126 11.74 17.07 -14.01
C LEU A 126 11.03 18.26 -13.33
N GLU A 127 10.92 19.36 -14.04
CA GLU A 127 10.12 20.49 -13.59
C GLU A 127 8.63 20.09 -13.46
N LYS A 128 7.97 20.62 -12.44
CA LYS A 128 6.52 20.41 -12.27
C LYS A 128 5.76 21.25 -13.30
N GLY A 129 4.89 20.62 -14.07
CA GLY A 129 4.07 21.26 -15.06
C GLY A 129 3.81 20.37 -16.29
N GLU A 130 3.08 20.90 -17.27
CA GLU A 130 2.62 20.17 -18.46
C GLU A 130 3.76 19.54 -19.29
N LYS A 131 4.96 20.15 -19.27
CA LYS A 131 6.13 19.69 -20.01
C LYS A 131 7.07 18.81 -19.19
N GLY A 132 6.74 18.53 -17.94
CA GLY A 132 7.56 17.76 -17.02
C GLY A 132 6.73 16.77 -16.21
N ALA A 133 6.77 16.88 -14.88
CA ALA A 133 6.06 16.00 -13.97
C ALA A 133 4.74 16.62 -13.49
N LEU A 134 3.59 16.06 -13.90
CA LEU A 134 2.26 16.40 -13.39
C LEU A 134 1.79 15.44 -12.31
N SER A 135 2.12 14.17 -12.47
CA SER A 135 1.70 13.08 -11.61
C SER A 135 2.69 11.92 -11.75
N ILE A 136 2.75 11.07 -10.74
CA ILE A 136 3.54 9.85 -10.76
C ILE A 136 2.68 8.58 -10.89
N GLY A 137 1.39 8.74 -11.20
CA GLY A 137 0.43 7.65 -11.43
C GLY A 137 -0.31 7.21 -10.16
N ILE A 138 0.34 7.24 -9.00
CA ILE A 138 -0.24 6.92 -7.69
C ILE A 138 -0.35 8.13 -6.76
N GLY A 139 -0.05 9.32 -7.26
CA GLY A 139 -0.13 10.57 -6.52
C GLY A 139 0.47 11.73 -7.30
N MET A 140 0.49 12.91 -6.68
CA MET A 140 0.95 14.14 -7.33
C MET A 140 2.47 14.23 -7.47
N GLY A 141 3.22 13.57 -6.60
CA GLY A 141 4.68 13.54 -6.62
C GLY A 141 5.26 13.03 -5.31
N GLN A 142 6.54 12.69 -5.37
CA GLN A 142 7.29 12.28 -4.20
C GLN A 142 7.65 13.50 -3.35
N SER A 143 7.36 13.47 -2.06
CA SER A 143 7.80 14.50 -1.14
C SER A 143 9.30 14.38 -0.81
N THR A 144 9.87 15.49 -0.38
CA THR A 144 11.25 15.56 0.13
C THR A 144 11.22 16.11 1.56
N GLY A 145 11.92 15.44 2.47
CA GLY A 145 11.95 15.83 3.88
C GLY A 145 12.67 14.80 4.72
N THR A 146 12.47 14.86 6.02
CA THR A 146 13.08 13.96 6.98
C THR A 146 12.34 12.64 7.05
N VAL A 147 12.94 11.59 6.53
CA VAL A 147 12.42 10.21 6.64
C VAL A 147 12.75 9.66 8.02
N THR A 148 11.74 9.15 8.70
CA THR A 148 11.85 8.57 10.04
C THR A 148 11.25 7.16 10.05
N LEU A 149 11.62 6.36 11.05
CA LEU A 149 10.98 5.08 11.32
C LEU A 149 10.88 4.91 12.84
N ILE A 150 9.69 4.65 13.32
CA ILE A 150 9.46 4.10 14.66
C ILE A 150 9.04 2.65 14.49
N ALA A 151 9.80 1.73 15.06
CA ALA A 151 9.51 0.31 14.91
C ALA A 151 8.11 -0.03 15.46
N PRO A 152 7.38 -0.98 14.84
CA PRO A 152 6.12 -1.47 15.40
C PRO A 152 6.32 -1.99 16.82
N THR A 153 5.37 -1.71 17.70
CA THR A 153 5.34 -2.26 19.06
C THR A 153 4.64 -3.61 19.10
N TYR A 154 3.87 -3.91 18.03
CA TYR A 154 3.20 -5.17 17.87
C TYR A 154 2.97 -5.49 16.38
N GLU A 155 3.31 -6.68 15.94
CA GLU A 155 3.06 -7.16 14.58
C GLU A 155 1.76 -7.98 14.54
N ILE A 156 0.96 -7.74 13.51
CA ILE A 156 -0.28 -8.47 13.22
C ILE A 156 0.09 -9.71 12.41
N GLY A 157 -0.04 -10.88 13.03
CA GLY A 157 0.10 -12.19 12.39
C GLY A 157 -1.25 -12.82 12.03
N GLU A 158 -1.23 -14.02 11.43
CA GLU A 158 -2.46 -14.75 11.08
C GLU A 158 -3.32 -15.13 12.29
N ASP A 159 -2.71 -15.25 13.46
CA ASP A 159 -3.36 -15.54 14.73
C ASP A 159 -4.11 -14.33 15.32
N VAL A 160 -3.95 -13.15 14.72
CA VAL A 160 -4.59 -11.90 15.16
C VAL A 160 -5.57 -11.38 14.11
N PRO A 161 -6.71 -12.06 13.91
CA PRO A 161 -7.68 -11.66 12.89
C PRO A 161 -8.38 -10.34 13.20
N LYS A 162 -8.37 -9.89 14.47
CA LYS A 162 -8.96 -8.62 14.91
C LYS A 162 -8.39 -8.11 16.22
N LEU A 163 -8.48 -6.79 16.41
CA LEU A 163 -8.18 -6.09 17.66
C LEU A 163 -9.26 -5.05 17.98
N THR A 164 -9.39 -4.72 19.25
CA THR A 164 -10.19 -3.58 19.71
C THR A 164 -9.27 -2.47 20.20
N ILE A 165 -9.25 -1.34 19.51
CA ILE A 165 -8.38 -0.20 19.78
C ILE A 165 -9.26 0.96 20.29
N ASP A 166 -9.13 1.32 21.55
CA ASP A 166 -9.95 2.34 22.22
C ASP A 166 -11.46 2.22 21.85
N GLY A 167 -11.98 0.99 21.96
CA GLY A 167 -13.38 0.67 21.69
C GLY A 167 -13.78 0.59 20.23
N LEU A 168 -12.85 0.72 19.28
CA LEU A 168 -13.06 0.49 17.85
C LEU A 168 -12.54 -0.90 17.48
N GLU A 169 -13.42 -1.80 17.02
CA GLU A 169 -13.02 -3.08 16.46
C GLU A 169 -12.43 -2.87 15.05
N VAL A 170 -11.32 -3.55 14.79
CA VAL A 170 -10.63 -3.60 13.49
C VAL A 170 -10.38 -5.07 13.15
N GLU A 171 -10.86 -5.52 11.99
CA GLU A 171 -10.59 -6.86 11.45
C GLU A 171 -9.45 -6.74 10.43
N PHE A 172 -8.50 -7.68 10.46
CA PHE A 172 -7.33 -7.66 9.56
C PHE A 172 -7.39 -8.81 8.55
N GLN A 173 -6.77 -8.56 7.41
CA GLN A 173 -6.43 -9.56 6.40
C GLN A 173 -4.99 -9.33 5.99
N LEU A 174 -4.12 -10.28 6.28
CA LEU A 174 -2.74 -10.25 5.77
C LEU A 174 -2.73 -10.57 4.27
N THR A 175 -1.91 -9.82 3.53
CA THR A 175 -1.77 -9.96 2.08
C THR A 175 -0.29 -9.97 1.65
N PRO A 176 0.53 -10.88 2.24
CA PRO A 176 1.97 -10.89 1.99
C PRO A 176 2.30 -11.18 0.53
N GLY A 177 3.33 -10.52 0.00
CA GLY A 177 3.81 -10.71 -1.36
C GLY A 177 2.93 -10.08 -2.44
N THR A 178 1.99 -9.23 -2.07
CA THR A 178 1.20 -8.40 -2.97
C THR A 178 1.99 -7.14 -3.35
N GLU A 179 1.55 -5.94 -2.98
CA GLU A 179 2.31 -4.72 -3.27
C GLU A 179 3.63 -4.69 -2.50
N ALA A 180 3.63 -5.18 -1.26
CA ALA A 180 4.82 -5.39 -0.46
C ALA A 180 4.92 -6.82 0.09
N PRO A 181 6.14 -7.26 0.48
CA PRO A 181 6.31 -8.57 1.14
C PRO A 181 5.53 -8.69 2.45
N ALA A 182 5.38 -7.60 3.19
CA ALA A 182 4.58 -7.50 4.40
C ALA A 182 3.52 -6.41 4.19
N GLU A 183 2.27 -6.83 4.05
CA GLU A 183 1.13 -5.94 3.79
C GLU A 183 -0.15 -6.48 4.43
N MET A 184 -1.09 -5.60 4.78
CA MET A 184 -2.38 -5.97 5.34
C MET A 184 -3.49 -5.01 4.93
N ASN A 185 -4.68 -5.58 4.70
CA ASN A 185 -5.95 -4.87 4.61
C ASN A 185 -6.62 -4.79 6.00
N ALA A 186 -7.54 -3.84 6.18
CA ALA A 186 -8.26 -3.69 7.43
C ALA A 186 -9.74 -3.32 7.18
N TYR A 187 -10.64 -3.93 7.95
CA TYR A 187 -12.07 -3.62 7.92
C TYR A 187 -12.52 -3.01 9.25
N PHE A 188 -13.30 -1.95 9.19
CA PHE A 188 -13.84 -1.21 10.32
C PHE A 188 -15.36 -1.40 10.41
N PRO A 189 -15.86 -2.39 11.18
CA PRO A 189 -17.29 -2.72 11.24
C PRO A 189 -18.19 -1.53 11.62
N LYS A 190 -17.76 -0.73 12.59
CA LYS A 190 -18.48 0.47 13.05
C LYS A 190 -18.76 1.47 11.92
N TYR A 191 -17.85 1.58 10.99
CA TYR A 191 -17.91 2.54 9.87
C TYR A 191 -18.31 1.88 8.56
N ARG A 192 -18.50 0.56 8.54
CA ARG A 192 -18.75 -0.22 7.33
C ARG A 192 -17.74 0.13 6.22
N ALA A 193 -16.48 0.25 6.59
CA ALA A 193 -15.41 0.77 5.76
C ALA A 193 -14.28 -0.26 5.64
N LEU A 194 -13.85 -0.52 4.39
CA LEU A 194 -12.77 -1.43 4.05
C LEU A 194 -11.55 -0.65 3.57
N TRP A 195 -10.43 -0.80 4.26
CA TRP A 195 -9.12 -0.33 3.85
C TRP A 195 -8.42 -1.41 3.03
N MET A 196 -8.06 -1.08 1.80
CA MET A 196 -7.38 -2.01 0.88
C MET A 196 -5.88 -1.73 0.74
N ALA A 197 -5.27 -1.05 1.68
CA ALA A 197 -3.84 -0.73 1.69
C ALA A 197 -3.38 -0.20 0.30
N GLU A 198 -2.43 -0.85 -0.34
CA GLU A 198 -2.06 -0.56 -1.73
C GLU A 198 -2.50 -1.67 -2.71
N ASN A 199 -3.28 -2.65 -2.21
CA ASN A 199 -3.81 -3.74 -3.05
C ASN A 199 -4.79 -3.27 -4.14
N CYS A 200 -5.48 -2.14 -3.91
CA CYS A 200 -6.39 -1.49 -4.86
C CYS A 200 -6.11 0.02 -4.85
N THR A 201 -5.52 0.57 -5.88
CA THR A 201 -5.04 1.98 -5.91
C THR A 201 -5.73 2.86 -6.94
N GLY A 202 -6.77 2.36 -7.63
CA GLY A 202 -7.43 3.13 -8.70
C GLY A 202 -6.56 3.34 -9.94
N THR A 203 -5.54 2.51 -10.11
CA THR A 203 -4.68 2.38 -11.28
C THR A 203 -4.11 0.96 -11.33
N LEU A 204 -3.65 0.50 -12.49
CA LEU A 204 -2.87 -0.73 -12.56
C LEU A 204 -1.52 -0.49 -11.86
N HIS A 205 -1.27 -1.25 -10.79
CA HIS A 205 0.01 -1.19 -10.10
C HIS A 205 1.08 -2.01 -10.82
N ASN A 206 2.36 -1.66 -10.67
CA ASN A 206 3.44 -2.47 -11.18
C ASN A 206 3.66 -3.72 -10.30
N LEU A 207 4.00 -4.84 -10.94
CA LEU A 207 4.39 -6.09 -10.26
C LEU A 207 5.90 -6.16 -9.99
N TYR A 208 6.67 -5.25 -10.59
CA TYR A 208 8.08 -5.05 -10.35
C TYR A 208 8.43 -3.60 -10.63
N THR A 209 8.79 -2.88 -9.59
CA THR A 209 9.03 -1.45 -9.68
C THR A 209 10.40 -1.13 -10.29
N LEU A 210 10.49 -0.03 -11.06
CA LEU A 210 11.73 0.41 -11.70
C LEU A 210 12.84 0.75 -10.70
N ARG A 211 12.49 1.22 -9.51
CA ARG A 211 13.46 1.47 -8.43
C ARG A 211 14.16 0.20 -7.95
N GLY A 212 13.47 -0.91 -8.01
CA GLY A 212 13.86 -2.20 -7.45
C GLY A 212 13.02 -2.59 -6.24
N ALA A 213 12.66 -3.85 -6.17
CA ALA A 213 11.94 -4.48 -5.07
C ALA A 213 11.97 -6.00 -5.29
N GLU A 214 11.41 -6.78 -4.38
CA GLU A 214 11.07 -8.17 -4.65
C GLU A 214 9.96 -8.22 -5.71
N VAL A 215 9.96 -9.25 -6.57
CA VAL A 215 8.91 -9.42 -7.58
C VAL A 215 7.62 -9.83 -6.89
N ARG A 216 6.55 -9.08 -7.12
CA ARG A 216 5.23 -9.26 -6.53
C ARG A 216 4.49 -10.44 -7.14
N ASP A 217 3.60 -11.06 -6.36
CA ASP A 217 2.81 -12.20 -6.82
C ASP A 217 1.43 -11.76 -7.35
N ALA A 218 1.29 -11.66 -8.66
CA ALA A 218 0.02 -11.27 -9.28
C ALA A 218 -1.13 -12.24 -9.00
N ASN A 219 -0.84 -13.55 -8.88
CA ASN A 219 -1.86 -14.56 -8.61
C ASN A 219 -2.36 -14.47 -7.16
N ASP A 220 -1.45 -14.35 -6.20
CA ASP A 220 -1.83 -14.20 -4.80
C ASP A 220 -2.45 -12.82 -4.55
N TRP A 221 -1.98 -11.77 -5.22
CA TRP A 221 -2.62 -10.46 -5.19
C TRP A 221 -4.10 -10.52 -5.60
N ALA A 222 -4.39 -11.17 -6.74
CA ALA A 222 -5.77 -11.37 -7.19
C ALA A 222 -6.60 -12.19 -6.19
N LYS A 223 -6.02 -13.25 -5.60
CA LYS A 223 -6.71 -14.08 -4.59
C LYS A 223 -7.07 -13.28 -3.33
N TYR A 224 -6.13 -12.47 -2.80
CA TYR A 224 -6.41 -11.68 -1.60
C TYR A 224 -7.48 -10.61 -1.84
N ILE A 225 -7.53 -9.99 -3.04
CA ILE A 225 -8.60 -9.06 -3.36
C ILE A 225 -9.95 -9.79 -3.44
N ILE A 226 -10.01 -10.98 -4.07
CA ILE A 226 -11.22 -11.81 -4.12
C ILE A 226 -11.64 -12.23 -2.70
N GLU A 227 -10.71 -12.61 -1.85
CA GLU A 227 -10.99 -12.94 -0.45
C GLU A 227 -11.55 -11.72 0.31
N ALA A 228 -10.97 -10.53 0.11
CA ALA A 228 -11.49 -9.29 0.69
C ALA A 228 -12.92 -9.00 0.25
N ASP A 229 -13.22 -9.18 -1.04
CA ASP A 229 -14.57 -9.06 -1.58
C ASP A 229 -15.55 -10.03 -0.89
N GLN A 230 -15.18 -11.31 -0.81
CA GLN A 230 -16.01 -12.34 -0.18
C GLN A 230 -16.24 -12.11 1.32
N ARG A 231 -15.23 -11.63 2.05
CA ARG A 231 -15.29 -11.42 3.50
C ARG A 231 -16.00 -10.12 3.89
N PHE A 232 -15.82 -9.07 3.10
CA PHE A 232 -16.14 -7.72 3.55
C PHE A 232 -17.12 -6.97 2.65
N CYS A 233 -17.19 -7.23 1.33
CA CYS A 233 -17.92 -6.40 0.38
C CYS A 233 -19.40 -6.21 0.77
N SER A 234 -20.12 -7.29 1.09
CA SER A 234 -21.55 -7.24 1.44
C SER A 234 -21.89 -6.39 2.68
N LYS A 235 -20.89 -6.09 3.50
CA LYS A 235 -21.05 -5.29 4.73
C LYS A 235 -20.30 -3.94 4.67
N THR A 236 -19.81 -3.54 3.48
CA THR A 236 -18.98 -2.36 3.24
C THR A 236 -19.76 -1.29 2.48
N ASP A 237 -19.73 -0.05 2.96
CA ASP A 237 -20.31 1.11 2.30
C ASP A 237 -19.26 1.97 1.58
N VAL A 238 -18.00 1.85 1.98
CA VAL A 238 -16.86 2.56 1.37
C VAL A 238 -15.61 1.71 1.39
N VAL A 239 -14.93 1.64 0.24
CA VAL A 239 -13.54 1.15 0.10
C VAL A 239 -12.61 2.34 -0.04
N PHE A 240 -11.50 2.33 0.66
CA PHE A 240 -10.47 3.36 0.59
C PHE A 240 -9.07 2.76 0.72
N GLN A 241 -8.07 3.49 0.29
CA GLN A 241 -6.72 2.96 0.10
C GLN A 241 -5.64 4.00 0.35
N SER A 242 -4.40 3.56 0.27
CA SER A 242 -3.19 4.36 0.53
C SER A 242 -2.96 5.45 -0.52
N HIS A 243 -3.47 5.29 -1.73
CA HIS A 243 -3.30 6.23 -2.86
C HIS A 243 -4.64 6.56 -3.51
N ASN A 244 -4.68 7.69 -4.22
CA ASN A 244 -5.86 8.16 -4.94
C ASN A 244 -7.09 8.38 -4.03
N TRP A 245 -8.28 7.99 -4.43
CA TRP A 245 -9.55 8.33 -3.76
C TRP A 245 -10.43 7.10 -3.50
N PRO A 246 -11.34 7.19 -2.51
CA PRO A 246 -12.22 6.09 -2.14
C PRO A 246 -13.33 5.84 -3.17
N HIS A 247 -13.94 4.65 -3.06
CA HIS A 247 -15.10 4.19 -3.82
C HIS A 247 -16.26 3.83 -2.89
N TRP A 248 -17.50 4.03 -3.33
CA TRP A 248 -18.71 3.84 -2.51
C TRP A 248 -19.76 3.01 -3.20
N GLY A 249 -20.64 2.40 -2.38
CA GLY A 249 -21.89 1.82 -2.79
C GLY A 249 -21.74 0.57 -3.67
N GLU A 250 -22.61 0.46 -4.67
CA GLU A 250 -22.70 -0.74 -5.52
C GLU A 250 -21.47 -0.96 -6.40
N GLU A 251 -20.67 0.06 -6.64
CA GLU A 251 -19.43 -0.03 -7.43
C GLU A 251 -18.32 -0.81 -6.73
N ILE A 252 -18.40 -1.01 -5.40
CA ILE A 252 -17.33 -1.61 -4.61
C ILE A 252 -17.01 -3.04 -5.08
N HIS A 253 -18.04 -3.85 -5.28
CA HIS A 253 -17.88 -5.23 -5.75
C HIS A 253 -17.20 -5.28 -7.13
N GLU A 254 -17.68 -4.49 -8.07
CA GLU A 254 -17.09 -4.39 -9.40
C GLU A 254 -15.66 -3.87 -9.36
N TYR A 255 -15.39 -2.85 -8.52
CA TYR A 255 -14.05 -2.29 -8.31
C TYR A 255 -13.05 -3.35 -7.83
N LEU A 256 -13.41 -4.12 -6.82
CA LEU A 256 -12.56 -5.19 -6.28
C LEU A 256 -12.36 -6.29 -7.33
N LEU A 257 -13.41 -6.79 -7.96
CA LEU A 257 -13.32 -7.89 -8.92
C LEU A 257 -12.56 -7.51 -10.19
N ASN A 258 -12.76 -6.31 -10.74
CA ASN A 258 -12.01 -5.87 -11.91
C ASN A 258 -10.53 -5.65 -11.59
N THR A 259 -10.22 -5.15 -10.38
CA THR A 259 -8.83 -5.03 -9.93
C THR A 259 -8.18 -6.40 -9.77
N ALA A 260 -8.87 -7.38 -9.20
CA ALA A 260 -8.38 -8.76 -9.14
C ALA A 260 -8.22 -9.38 -10.53
N ALA A 261 -9.20 -9.16 -11.41
CA ALA A 261 -9.26 -9.76 -12.75
C ALA A 261 -8.08 -9.31 -13.63
N ILE A 262 -7.64 -8.03 -13.55
CA ILE A 262 -6.52 -7.57 -14.37
C ILE A 262 -5.21 -8.25 -13.95
N TYR A 263 -4.93 -8.39 -12.64
CA TYR A 263 -3.74 -9.11 -12.16
C TYR A 263 -3.79 -10.59 -12.54
N LYS A 264 -4.94 -11.23 -12.34
CA LYS A 264 -5.12 -12.64 -12.71
C LYS A 264 -4.97 -12.87 -14.21
N PHE A 265 -5.53 -11.99 -15.03
CA PHE A 265 -5.42 -12.05 -16.49
C PHE A 265 -3.95 -11.93 -16.93
N ILE A 266 -3.21 -10.91 -16.44
CA ILE A 266 -1.81 -10.72 -16.81
C ILE A 266 -0.98 -11.92 -16.39
N HIS A 267 -1.22 -12.47 -15.20
CA HIS A 267 -0.56 -13.67 -14.70
C HIS A 267 -0.79 -14.86 -15.63
N ASP A 268 -2.05 -15.20 -15.87
CA ASP A 268 -2.40 -16.42 -16.61
C ASP A 268 -1.97 -16.34 -18.08
N GLN A 269 -2.13 -15.18 -18.72
CA GLN A 269 -1.68 -14.99 -20.11
C GLN A 269 -0.16 -15.05 -20.24
N THR A 270 0.55 -14.48 -19.27
CA THR A 270 2.03 -14.57 -19.26
C THR A 270 2.47 -16.03 -19.14
N LEU A 271 1.90 -16.79 -18.19
CA LEU A 271 2.20 -18.23 -18.05
C LEU A 271 1.84 -19.03 -19.29
N HIS A 272 0.70 -18.73 -19.91
CA HIS A 272 0.28 -19.37 -21.17
C HIS A 272 1.35 -19.22 -22.25
N TYR A 273 1.80 -18.00 -22.52
CA TYR A 273 2.83 -17.73 -23.52
C TYR A 273 4.20 -18.28 -23.13
N MET A 274 4.57 -18.23 -21.83
CA MET A 274 5.80 -18.87 -21.33
C MET A 274 5.82 -20.37 -21.66
N ASN A 275 4.71 -21.08 -21.42
CA ASN A 275 4.60 -22.50 -21.71
C ASN A 275 4.57 -22.81 -23.20
N MET A 276 4.29 -21.84 -24.06
CA MET A 276 4.44 -21.95 -25.51
C MET A 276 5.86 -21.67 -26.00
N GLY A 277 6.79 -21.28 -25.10
CA GLY A 277 8.19 -21.04 -25.41
C GLY A 277 8.53 -19.59 -25.80
N TYR A 278 7.65 -18.64 -25.63
CA TYR A 278 7.93 -17.23 -25.89
C TYR A 278 8.84 -16.62 -24.81
N THR A 279 9.73 -15.75 -25.23
CA THR A 279 10.60 -14.97 -24.35
C THR A 279 9.85 -13.83 -23.68
N SER A 280 10.40 -13.27 -22.60
CA SER A 280 9.79 -12.14 -21.88
C SER A 280 9.54 -10.91 -22.76
N ASN A 281 10.42 -10.65 -23.75
CA ASN A 281 10.27 -9.54 -24.67
C ASN A 281 9.16 -9.79 -25.69
N GLU A 282 9.03 -11.00 -26.21
CA GLU A 282 7.97 -11.37 -27.12
C GLU A 282 6.61 -11.31 -26.43
N ILE A 283 6.51 -11.85 -25.22
CA ILE A 283 5.27 -11.79 -24.42
C ILE A 283 4.86 -10.33 -24.18
N ALA A 284 5.81 -9.49 -23.76
CA ALA A 284 5.55 -8.07 -23.52
C ALA A 284 5.06 -7.31 -24.76
N ALA A 285 5.46 -7.75 -25.96
CA ALA A 285 5.03 -7.16 -27.23
C ALA A 285 3.67 -7.69 -27.70
N MET A 286 3.27 -8.90 -27.30
CA MET A 286 2.09 -9.59 -27.77
C MET A 286 0.86 -9.44 -26.86
N ILE A 287 1.10 -9.34 -25.54
CA ILE A 287 0.02 -9.35 -24.55
C ILE A 287 -0.89 -8.14 -24.72
N SER A 288 -2.19 -8.35 -24.76
CA SER A 288 -3.21 -7.30 -24.85
C SER A 288 -4.37 -7.61 -23.91
N LEU A 289 -4.98 -6.58 -23.36
CA LEU A 289 -6.16 -6.73 -22.51
C LEU A 289 -7.39 -7.07 -23.35
N PRO A 290 -8.33 -7.87 -22.84
CA PRO A 290 -9.65 -7.99 -23.43
C PRO A 290 -10.43 -6.69 -23.23
N ASP A 291 -11.36 -6.39 -24.14
CA ASP A 291 -12.17 -5.17 -24.14
C ASP A 291 -12.82 -4.86 -22.80
N ALA A 292 -13.24 -5.89 -22.06
CA ALA A 292 -13.88 -5.75 -20.77
C ALA A 292 -12.96 -5.15 -19.70
N LEU A 293 -11.66 -5.46 -19.74
CA LEU A 293 -10.67 -4.91 -18.80
C LEU A 293 -10.04 -3.62 -19.32
N GLU A 294 -9.86 -3.48 -20.63
CA GLU A 294 -9.27 -2.27 -21.22
C GLU A 294 -10.09 -1.01 -20.96
N LYS A 295 -11.42 -1.13 -20.88
CA LYS A 295 -12.34 -0.02 -20.67
C LYS A 295 -12.49 0.40 -19.22
N VAL A 296 -11.97 -0.39 -18.27
CA VAL A 296 -12.03 -0.08 -16.82
C VAL A 296 -11.09 1.06 -16.48
N TRP A 297 -11.66 2.20 -16.06
CA TRP A 297 -10.88 3.43 -15.86
C TRP A 297 -9.94 3.38 -14.66
N TYR A 298 -10.30 2.64 -13.59
CA TYR A 298 -9.51 2.52 -12.36
C TYR A 298 -8.45 1.41 -12.40
N THR A 299 -8.27 0.74 -13.52
CA THR A 299 -7.16 -0.19 -13.78
C THR A 299 -6.27 0.25 -14.94
N ARG A 300 -6.33 1.54 -15.31
CA ARG A 300 -5.49 2.09 -16.38
C ARG A 300 -4.01 2.08 -16.01
N GLN A 301 -3.18 2.08 -17.04
CA GLN A 301 -1.75 1.86 -16.98
C GLN A 301 -0.97 3.15 -16.68
N TYR A 302 -1.30 3.83 -15.58
CA TYR A 302 -0.64 5.08 -15.19
C TYR A 302 0.63 4.87 -14.36
N TYR A 303 0.73 3.75 -13.63
CA TYR A 303 1.85 3.42 -12.75
C TYR A 303 2.49 2.09 -13.10
N GLY A 304 1.74 1.00 -13.14
CA GLY A 304 2.13 -0.24 -13.80
C GLY A 304 1.72 -0.24 -15.26
N THR A 305 2.33 -1.10 -16.08
CA THR A 305 1.94 -1.33 -17.47
C THR A 305 1.87 -2.81 -17.79
N LEU A 306 1.02 -3.16 -18.73
CA LEU A 306 0.84 -4.54 -19.17
C LEU A 306 2.16 -5.21 -19.60
N PRO A 307 3.00 -4.58 -20.48
CA PRO A 307 4.29 -5.15 -20.86
C PRO A 307 5.27 -5.34 -19.69
N HIS A 308 5.34 -4.37 -18.78
CA HIS A 308 6.22 -4.45 -17.60
C HIS A 308 5.77 -5.54 -16.64
N ASN A 309 4.45 -5.64 -16.40
CA ASN A 309 3.89 -6.65 -15.50
C ASN A 309 4.06 -8.06 -16.06
N ALA A 310 3.93 -8.25 -17.38
CA ALA A 310 4.24 -9.54 -18.01
C ALA A 310 5.72 -9.93 -17.80
N LYS A 311 6.66 -8.99 -17.97
CA LYS A 311 8.08 -9.23 -17.69
C LYS A 311 8.34 -9.53 -16.21
N ALA A 312 7.62 -8.89 -15.31
CA ALA A 312 7.72 -9.16 -13.87
C ALA A 312 7.30 -10.60 -13.53
N ILE A 313 6.19 -11.06 -14.08
CA ILE A 313 5.72 -12.44 -13.91
C ILE A 313 6.72 -13.43 -14.50
N TYR A 314 7.23 -13.16 -15.70
CA TYR A 314 8.28 -13.99 -16.30
C TYR A 314 9.50 -14.09 -15.38
N GLN A 315 9.98 -12.95 -14.86
CA GLN A 315 11.09 -12.87 -13.90
C GLN A 315 10.83 -13.69 -12.63
N LYS A 316 9.60 -13.67 -12.11
CA LYS A 316 9.23 -14.42 -10.90
C LYS A 316 9.38 -15.92 -11.07
N TYR A 317 9.01 -16.46 -12.22
CA TYR A 317 9.01 -17.91 -12.47
C TYR A 317 10.34 -18.42 -13.05
N LEU A 318 10.93 -17.69 -13.99
CA LEU A 318 12.13 -18.16 -14.73
C LEU A 318 13.41 -17.40 -14.36
N GLY A 319 13.31 -16.31 -13.61
CA GLY A 319 14.45 -15.47 -13.25
C GLY A 319 14.95 -14.60 -14.41
N TRP A 320 16.14 -14.01 -14.22
CA TRP A 320 16.75 -13.08 -15.18
C TRP A 320 17.53 -13.78 -16.30
N TYR A 321 17.92 -15.04 -16.08
CA TYR A 321 18.76 -15.78 -17.01
C TYR A 321 17.96 -16.25 -18.23
N ASP A 322 18.37 -15.80 -19.39
CA ASP A 322 17.71 -16.06 -20.67
C ASP A 322 18.37 -17.23 -21.46
N ALA A 323 19.23 -18.01 -20.81
CA ALA A 323 19.99 -19.10 -21.38
C ALA A 323 21.03 -18.68 -22.46
N ASN A 324 21.35 -17.39 -22.58
CA ASN A 324 22.47 -16.94 -23.40
C ASN A 324 23.77 -17.08 -22.60
N PRO A 325 24.73 -17.90 -23.04
CA PRO A 325 26.06 -17.91 -22.42
C PRO A 325 26.78 -16.61 -22.70
N VAL A 326 27.37 -16.03 -21.68
CA VAL A 326 28.21 -14.83 -21.80
C VAL A 326 29.64 -15.24 -22.14
#